data_fe9a98a63738eaa3ed5e96965f9738a9
#
_entry.id   fe9a98a63738eaa3ed5e96965f9738a9
#
_cell.length_a   1.000
_cell.length_b   1.000
_cell.length_c   1.000
_cell.angle_alpha   90.00
_cell.angle_beta   90.00
_cell.angle_gamma   90.00
#
_symmetry.space_group_name_H-M   'P 1'
#
loop_
_entity.id
_entity.type
_entity.pdbx_description
1 polymer ?
#
loop_
_entity_poly.entity_id
_entity_poly.type
_entity_poly.pdbx_seq_one_letter_code
_entity_poly.pdbx_strand_id
1 'polypeptide(L)'
;MPGDGPDPQPDSEDSGLLAALLDGMDAALCAFGADGAVTHWNREAERLLGWTAAEAVGRQGLAGWAVRKEDADEVEADLLAATRSPGRQVHEFALLTKDGRRVLVRTQSSAVLGPDGRAAGVYCAFSEVHAQIDLERSIALSEALFVDASWGVVLVDADLRPAVVNAHAARALGMGRTAVLGRPLGDLLAQGVEELESALTHVLAEGTPPAAAELWVTLRSDEVEQTRRCWRSGFVRLASPLAEEPVPLGVGWIFQDVTDAKRAEQEASLLRFRAQQLHRAGRAAGECEDPMEAAAVHLDFALAGFADHGLIDVVGGGGGSDTGVSAVGPDTVGPPALVRAIASPAGAPGPSEAMPPTGIPVAYGPGHPAAQALERCGSVRAGAGPAIAEGWAAARKWPDGTVHGLCVVLRSRGRTLGVATFLRGPSRRPFDRADASYAEDVASRIAAALDLAGGPAGREP
;
A
#
# COMPACT_ATOMS: atom_id res chain seq x y z
N MET A 1 85.91 -22.26 44.81
CA MET A 1 85.31 -20.95 44.70
C MET A 1 84.42 -20.93 43.45
N PRO A 2 83.13 -21.14 43.54
CA PRO A 2 82.22 -20.92 42.37
C PRO A 2 81.71 -19.47 42.41
N GLY A 3 81.74 -18.83 41.22
CA GLY A 3 81.30 -17.47 41.04
C GLY A 3 79.77 -17.36 41.08
N ASP A 4 79.32 -16.39 41.80
CA ASP A 4 77.97 -15.92 41.91
C ASP A 4 77.61 -15.18 40.60
N GLY A 5 76.72 -15.78 39.79
CA GLY A 5 76.13 -15.09 38.66
C GLY A 5 74.87 -14.34 39.11
N PRO A 6 74.57 -13.15 38.60
CA PRO A 6 73.42 -12.40 39.05
C PRO A 6 72.13 -13.12 38.64
N ASP A 7 71.22 -13.23 39.66
CA ASP A 7 69.85 -13.70 39.52
C ASP A 7 69.09 -12.87 38.43
N PRO A 8 68.31 -13.48 37.55
CA PRO A 8 67.49 -12.72 36.60
C PRO A 8 66.41 -11.93 37.36
N GLN A 9 66.35 -10.64 37.08
CA GLN A 9 65.36 -9.71 37.65
C GLN A 9 63.93 -10.10 37.23
N PRO A 10 63.02 -10.34 38.22
CA PRO A 10 61.61 -10.68 37.91
C PRO A 10 60.78 -9.52 37.29
N ASP A 11 61.27 -8.29 37.32
CA ASP A 11 60.56 -7.10 36.85
C ASP A 11 60.39 -6.96 35.35
N SER A 12 61.17 -7.70 34.51
CA SER A 12 61.14 -7.57 33.06
C SER A 12 60.08 -8.46 32.42
N GLU A 13 59.79 -9.64 32.98
CA GLU A 13 58.78 -10.57 32.43
C GLU A 13 57.35 -10.11 32.74
N ASP A 14 57.09 -9.58 33.89
CA ASP A 14 55.80 -9.01 34.30
C ASP A 14 55.44 -7.76 33.46
N SER A 15 56.43 -6.90 33.19
CA SER A 15 56.23 -5.73 32.33
C SER A 15 55.90 -6.12 30.88
N GLY A 16 56.47 -7.18 30.35
CA GLY A 16 56.20 -7.70 28.97
C GLY A 16 54.79 -8.30 28.85
N LEU A 17 54.37 -9.03 29.91
CA LEU A 17 53.02 -9.62 29.93
C LEU A 17 51.93 -8.52 30.04
N LEU A 18 52.15 -7.51 30.83
CA LEU A 18 51.20 -6.38 30.99
C LEU A 18 51.06 -5.59 29.70
N ALA A 19 52.18 -5.32 28.99
CA ALA A 19 52.16 -4.68 27.69
C ALA A 19 51.40 -5.50 26.65
N ALA A 20 51.61 -6.83 26.62
CA ALA A 20 50.90 -7.73 25.70
C ALA A 20 49.41 -7.81 26.00
N LEU A 21 49.00 -7.76 27.27
CA LEU A 21 47.61 -7.70 27.68
C LEU A 21 46.94 -6.39 27.25
N LEU A 22 47.62 -5.26 27.40
CA LEU A 22 47.10 -3.95 26.94
C LEU A 22 46.99 -3.86 25.43
N ASP A 23 47.92 -4.47 24.70
CA ASP A 23 47.86 -4.52 23.22
C ASP A 23 46.83 -5.50 22.67
N GLY A 24 46.40 -6.47 23.46
CA GLY A 24 45.34 -7.41 23.13
C GLY A 24 43.91 -6.89 23.37
N MET A 25 43.77 -5.68 23.91
CA MET A 25 42.45 -5.08 24.19
C MET A 25 41.92 -4.32 22.98
N ASP A 26 40.61 -4.49 22.66
CA ASP A 26 39.92 -3.79 21.58
C ASP A 26 39.59 -2.31 21.89
N ALA A 27 40.10 -1.77 23.02
CA ALA A 27 39.92 -0.38 23.40
C ALA A 27 41.26 0.38 23.31
N ALA A 28 41.20 1.60 22.76
CA ALA A 28 42.37 2.46 22.77
C ALA A 28 42.72 2.87 24.21
N LEU A 29 43.96 2.61 24.64
CA LEU A 29 44.42 2.84 25.99
C LEU A 29 45.67 3.71 26.01
N CYS A 30 45.69 4.65 26.93
CA CYS A 30 46.91 5.36 27.29
C CYS A 30 47.00 5.48 28.82
N ALA A 31 48.22 5.65 29.34
CA ALA A 31 48.43 5.94 30.75
C ALA A 31 49.42 7.11 30.93
N PHE A 32 49.21 7.86 32.00
CA PHE A 32 50.04 9.00 32.38
C PHE A 32 50.66 8.73 33.75
N GLY A 33 51.93 9.05 33.91
CA GLY A 33 52.60 9.06 35.19
C GLY A 33 52.11 10.19 36.08
N ALA A 34 52.57 10.18 37.36
CA ALA A 34 52.24 11.25 38.32
C ALA A 34 52.78 12.62 37.88
N ASP A 35 53.76 12.64 37.01
CA ASP A 35 54.37 13.84 36.40
C ASP A 35 53.61 14.30 35.12
N GLY A 36 52.53 13.60 34.72
CA GLY A 36 51.76 13.89 33.52
C GLY A 36 52.39 13.39 32.20
N ALA A 37 53.52 12.68 32.27
CA ALA A 37 54.13 12.09 31.09
C ALA A 37 53.36 10.85 30.66
N VAL A 38 53.20 10.64 29.32
CA VAL A 38 52.61 9.41 28.76
C VAL A 38 53.54 8.23 29.04
N THR A 39 53.09 7.24 29.78
CA THR A 39 53.85 6.03 30.15
C THR A 39 53.47 4.81 29.32
N HIS A 40 52.25 4.74 28.83
CA HIS A 40 51.76 3.61 28.03
C HIS A 40 50.87 4.13 26.90
N TRP A 41 50.97 3.44 25.75
CA TRP A 41 50.19 3.74 24.54
C TRP A 41 50.00 2.44 23.78
N ASN A 42 48.79 1.87 23.74
CA ASN A 42 48.54 0.58 23.13
C ASN A 42 48.31 0.65 21.62
N ARG A 43 48.27 -0.52 21.00
CA ARG A 43 48.10 -0.67 19.57
C ARG A 43 46.81 -0.04 19.02
N GLU A 44 45.69 -0.10 19.78
CA GLU A 44 44.44 0.53 19.40
C GLU A 44 44.51 2.06 19.42
N ALA A 45 45.24 2.63 20.39
CA ALA A 45 45.50 4.06 20.41
C ALA A 45 46.37 4.51 19.20
N GLU A 46 47.36 3.69 18.83
CA GLU A 46 48.11 3.92 17.57
C GLU A 46 47.20 3.89 16.33
N ARG A 47 46.31 2.89 16.24
CA ARG A 47 45.39 2.73 15.14
C ARG A 47 44.41 3.91 15.02
N LEU A 48 43.85 4.36 16.14
CA LEU A 48 42.87 5.43 16.19
C LEU A 48 43.44 6.80 15.90
N LEU A 49 44.62 7.11 16.48
CA LEU A 49 45.20 8.43 16.47
C LEU A 49 46.41 8.56 15.50
N GLY A 50 46.95 7.45 15.00
CA GLY A 50 48.07 7.44 14.06
C GLY A 50 49.43 7.75 14.67
N TRP A 51 49.51 8.01 15.96
CA TRP A 51 50.79 8.17 16.70
C TRP A 51 51.26 6.83 17.21
N THR A 52 52.50 6.46 16.96
CA THR A 52 53.08 5.21 17.45
C THR A 52 53.43 5.33 18.93
N ALA A 53 53.49 4.20 19.65
CA ALA A 53 53.94 4.21 21.06
C ALA A 53 55.29 4.87 21.24
N ALA A 54 56.26 4.62 20.31
CA ALA A 54 57.56 5.25 20.31
C ALA A 54 57.55 6.75 20.16
N GLU A 55 56.49 7.31 19.56
CA GLU A 55 56.32 8.76 19.39
C GLU A 55 55.51 9.38 20.54
N ALA A 56 54.61 8.62 21.20
CA ALA A 56 53.71 9.09 22.22
C ALA A 56 54.30 8.98 23.64
N VAL A 57 54.93 7.85 23.94
CA VAL A 57 55.50 7.60 25.30
C VAL A 57 56.64 8.57 25.60
N GLY A 58 56.62 9.12 26.78
CA GLY A 58 57.56 10.12 27.27
C GLY A 58 57.16 11.57 26.96
N ARG A 59 56.11 11.80 26.16
CA ARG A 59 55.58 13.19 25.97
C ARG A 59 54.82 13.64 27.18
N GLN A 60 54.92 14.94 27.48
CA GLN A 60 54.14 15.61 28.51
C GLN A 60 52.73 15.91 28.02
N GLY A 61 51.71 15.32 28.69
CA GLY A 61 50.30 15.50 28.35
C GLY A 61 49.96 15.18 26.91
N LEU A 62 48.84 15.70 26.45
CA LEU A 62 48.37 15.58 25.07
C LEU A 62 48.42 16.90 24.29
N ALA A 63 48.79 17.98 24.95
CA ALA A 63 48.77 19.35 24.41
C ALA A 63 49.69 19.55 23.22
N GLY A 64 49.15 20.10 22.11
CA GLY A 64 49.91 20.51 20.95
C GLY A 64 50.35 19.39 20.00
N TRP A 65 49.93 18.13 20.26
CA TRP A 65 50.14 16.99 19.38
C TRP A 65 48.89 16.11 19.23
N ALA A 66 48.29 15.66 20.32
CA ALA A 66 47.07 14.88 20.30
C ALA A 66 45.81 15.67 20.73
N VAL A 67 46.00 16.91 21.22
CA VAL A 67 44.95 17.88 21.59
C VAL A 67 45.38 19.27 21.05
N ARG A 68 44.46 20.09 20.61
CA ARG A 68 44.72 21.49 20.26
C ARG A 68 45.18 22.25 21.51
N LYS A 69 46.08 23.23 21.33
CA LYS A 69 46.59 24.04 22.45
C LYS A 69 45.49 24.78 23.21
N GLU A 70 44.45 25.19 22.50
CA GLU A 70 43.29 25.92 23.05
C GLU A 70 42.43 25.03 23.96
N ASP A 71 42.31 23.72 23.68
CA ASP A 71 41.50 22.75 24.39
C ASP A 71 42.33 21.99 25.45
N ALA A 72 43.66 22.21 25.51
CA ALA A 72 44.60 21.38 26.24
C ALA A 72 44.39 21.46 27.77
N ASP A 73 44.19 22.65 28.30
CA ASP A 73 44.04 22.89 29.75
C ASP A 73 42.75 22.21 30.27
N GLU A 74 41.66 22.21 29.49
CA GLU A 74 40.40 21.58 29.85
C GLU A 74 40.52 20.04 29.80
N VAL A 75 41.06 19.50 28.73
CA VAL A 75 41.27 18.05 28.57
C VAL A 75 42.22 17.49 29.60
N GLU A 76 43.31 18.21 29.93
CA GLU A 76 44.25 17.80 30.93
C GLU A 76 43.65 17.83 32.35
N ALA A 77 42.87 18.87 32.66
CA ALA A 77 42.12 18.96 33.90
C ALA A 77 41.13 17.82 34.09
N ASP A 78 40.42 17.42 33.02
CA ASP A 78 39.47 16.30 32.98
C ASP A 78 40.18 14.96 33.19
N LEU A 79 41.27 14.72 32.48
CA LEU A 79 42.06 13.50 32.61
C LEU A 79 42.65 13.33 34.02
N LEU A 80 43.20 14.42 34.58
CA LEU A 80 43.77 14.43 35.90
C LEU A 80 42.73 14.48 37.03
N ALA A 81 41.48 14.79 36.75
CA ALA A 81 40.39 14.74 37.74
C ALA A 81 40.25 13.35 38.38
N ALA A 82 40.60 12.30 37.64
CA ALA A 82 40.59 10.92 38.12
C ALA A 82 41.58 10.70 39.30
N THR A 83 42.68 11.47 39.42
CA THR A 83 43.62 11.36 40.54
C THR A 83 43.09 11.95 41.85
N ARG A 84 42.09 12.86 41.75
CA ARG A 84 41.52 13.59 42.87
C ARG A 84 40.19 13.03 43.36
N SER A 85 39.50 12.26 42.49
CA SER A 85 38.19 11.69 42.80
C SER A 85 38.26 10.15 42.75
N PRO A 86 37.79 9.43 43.74
CA PRO A 86 37.75 7.98 43.70
C PRO A 86 36.71 7.50 42.67
N GLY A 87 37.09 6.50 41.88
CA GLY A 87 36.23 5.86 40.87
C GLY A 87 36.52 6.30 39.44
N ARG A 88 35.75 5.74 38.53
CA ARG A 88 35.86 5.99 37.08
C ARG A 88 35.22 7.32 36.70
N GLN A 89 35.98 8.15 36.01
CA GLN A 89 35.49 9.41 35.44
C GLN A 89 35.23 9.23 33.95
N VAL A 90 34.18 9.85 33.41
CA VAL A 90 33.82 9.77 32.00
C VAL A 90 33.74 11.18 31.42
N HIS A 91 34.50 11.44 30.36
CA HIS A 91 34.57 12.73 29.69
C HIS A 91 34.48 12.51 28.19
N GLU A 92 33.99 13.52 27.46
CA GLU A 92 33.97 13.55 26.01
C GLU A 92 34.71 14.77 25.51
N PHE A 93 35.75 14.55 24.73
CA PHE A 93 36.54 15.63 24.15
C PHE A 93 37.11 15.20 22.79
N ALA A 94 37.66 16.15 22.04
CA ALA A 94 38.20 15.88 20.72
C ALA A 94 39.73 15.72 20.78
N LEU A 95 40.21 14.58 20.26
CA LEU A 95 41.62 14.32 19.99
C LEU A 95 42.00 14.65 18.55
N LEU A 96 43.31 14.92 18.32
CA LEU A 96 43.87 15.10 17.01
C LEU A 96 44.67 13.85 16.59
N THR A 97 44.38 13.39 15.42
CA THR A 97 45.18 12.38 14.76
C THR A 97 46.49 12.98 14.24
N LYS A 98 47.47 12.15 13.93
CA LYS A 98 48.78 12.58 13.40
C LYS A 98 48.66 13.33 12.07
N ASP A 99 47.66 13.02 11.27
CA ASP A 99 47.32 13.71 10.01
C ASP A 99 46.51 14.99 10.23
N GLY A 100 46.23 15.38 11.47
CA GLY A 100 45.54 16.61 11.85
C GLY A 100 44.00 16.51 11.82
N ARG A 101 43.43 15.33 11.63
CA ARG A 101 41.97 15.09 11.70
C ARG A 101 41.51 15.17 13.16
N ARG A 102 40.35 15.72 13.39
CA ARG A 102 39.72 15.80 14.71
C ARG A 102 38.81 14.57 14.91
N VAL A 103 39.02 13.84 16.01
CA VAL A 103 38.23 12.67 16.41
C VAL A 103 37.60 12.94 17.77
N LEU A 104 36.28 12.90 17.84
CA LEU A 104 35.57 12.99 19.14
C LEU A 104 35.64 11.63 19.82
N VAL A 105 36.15 11.62 21.05
CA VAL A 105 36.27 10.41 21.85
C VAL A 105 35.52 10.53 23.17
N ARG A 106 34.97 9.41 23.60
CA ARG A 106 34.52 9.23 24.99
C ARG A 106 35.63 8.53 25.76
N THR A 107 36.12 9.19 26.79
CA THR A 107 37.25 8.74 27.60
C THR A 107 36.74 8.31 28.95
N GLN A 108 37.23 7.18 29.43
CA GLN A 108 37.07 6.71 30.81
C GLN A 108 38.42 6.71 31.44
N SER A 109 38.58 7.53 32.47
CA SER A 109 39.82 7.64 33.23
C SER A 109 39.67 7.14 34.67
N SER A 110 40.74 6.57 35.21
CA SER A 110 40.81 6.13 36.62
C SER A 110 42.24 6.21 37.12
N ALA A 111 42.40 6.51 38.41
CA ALA A 111 43.71 6.57 39.02
C ALA A 111 44.36 5.18 39.16
N VAL A 112 45.64 5.13 38.91
CA VAL A 112 46.51 3.98 39.28
C VAL A 112 47.13 4.29 40.59
N LEU A 113 46.90 3.44 41.61
CA LEU A 113 47.44 3.61 42.93
C LEU A 113 48.78 2.90 43.05
N GLY A 114 49.75 3.57 43.59
CA GLY A 114 51.04 2.98 43.97
C GLY A 114 50.95 2.13 45.23
N PRO A 115 52.07 1.44 45.65
CA PRO A 115 52.12 0.62 46.84
C PRO A 115 51.87 1.41 48.15
N ASP A 116 52.05 2.73 48.11
CA ASP A 116 51.81 3.65 49.24
C ASP A 116 50.37 4.16 49.31
N GLY A 117 49.47 3.68 48.39
CA GLY A 117 48.07 4.09 48.31
C GLY A 117 47.88 5.48 47.71
N ARG A 118 48.93 6.13 47.20
CA ARG A 118 48.84 7.41 46.49
C ARG A 118 48.67 7.18 45.00
N ALA A 119 48.07 8.15 44.31
CA ALA A 119 47.94 8.10 42.87
C ALA A 119 49.35 8.15 42.22
N ALA A 120 49.74 7.05 41.57
CA ALA A 120 50.98 6.91 40.83
C ALA A 120 50.80 7.34 39.36
N GLY A 121 49.58 7.49 38.90
CA GLY A 121 49.25 7.90 37.57
C GLY A 121 47.75 7.78 37.26
N VAL A 122 47.40 7.95 36.01
CA VAL A 122 46.03 7.79 35.46
C VAL A 122 46.09 6.89 34.24
N TYR A 123 45.21 5.92 34.16
CA TYR A 123 44.96 5.26 32.89
C TYR A 123 43.66 5.79 32.24
N CYS A 124 43.65 5.84 30.92
CA CYS A 124 42.54 6.31 30.13
C CYS A 124 42.23 5.30 29.03
N ALA A 125 40.98 4.85 29.01
CA ALA A 125 40.42 4.09 27.88
C ALA A 125 39.55 5.03 27.07
N PHE A 126 39.74 5.07 25.75
CA PHE A 126 38.94 5.95 24.89
C PHE A 126 38.46 5.22 23.66
N SER A 127 37.24 5.58 23.22
CA SER A 127 36.60 5.06 22.05
C SER A 127 36.06 6.22 21.20
N GLU A 128 36.07 6.03 19.88
CA GLU A 128 35.51 7.02 18.96
C GLU A 128 34.00 7.10 19.14
N VAL A 129 33.48 8.29 19.40
CA VAL A 129 32.05 8.51 19.65
C VAL A 129 31.24 8.36 18.34
N HIS A 130 31.83 8.68 17.19
CA HIS A 130 31.15 8.57 15.91
C HIS A 130 30.73 7.13 15.59
N ALA A 131 31.61 6.17 15.82
CA ALA A 131 31.30 4.76 15.59
C ALA A 131 30.12 4.27 16.44
N GLN A 132 30.05 4.69 17.68
CA GLN A 132 28.95 4.35 18.59
C GLN A 132 27.64 5.04 18.17
N ILE A 133 27.70 6.34 17.81
CA ILE A 133 26.53 7.09 17.31
C ILE A 133 26.01 6.49 16.02
N ASP A 134 26.89 6.10 15.10
CA ASP A 134 26.48 5.48 13.83
C ASP A 134 25.86 4.10 14.06
N LEU A 135 26.35 3.32 15.02
CA LEU A 135 25.71 2.06 15.42
C LEU A 135 24.34 2.31 16.06
N GLU A 136 24.25 3.26 17.00
CA GLU A 136 22.97 3.64 17.62
C GLU A 136 21.96 4.16 16.61
N ARG A 137 22.39 4.98 15.62
CA ARG A 137 21.55 5.44 14.51
C ARG A 137 21.09 4.29 13.63
N SER A 138 21.98 3.34 13.35
CA SER A 138 21.66 2.17 12.52
C SER A 138 20.63 1.26 13.21
N ILE A 139 20.78 1.05 14.52
CA ILE A 139 19.81 0.30 15.34
C ILE A 139 18.47 1.04 15.37
N ALA A 140 18.48 2.34 15.72
CA ALA A 140 17.26 3.15 15.78
C ALA A 140 16.53 3.23 14.44
N LEU A 141 17.28 3.35 13.33
CA LEU A 141 16.71 3.32 11.99
C LEU A 141 16.08 1.95 11.68
N SER A 142 16.75 0.86 12.03
CA SER A 142 16.25 -0.49 11.83
C SER A 142 14.98 -0.74 12.65
N GLU A 143 14.94 -0.28 13.90
CA GLU A 143 13.76 -0.34 14.76
C GLU A 143 12.60 0.51 14.18
N ALA A 144 12.87 1.76 13.81
CA ALA A 144 11.86 2.64 13.23
C ALA A 144 11.28 2.08 11.92
N LEU A 145 12.13 1.58 11.02
CA LEU A 145 11.71 0.95 9.77
C LEU A 145 10.88 -0.31 10.01
N PHE A 146 11.15 -1.06 11.07
CA PHE A 146 10.45 -2.30 11.35
C PHE A 146 9.18 -2.09 12.19
N VAL A 147 9.26 -1.30 13.27
CA VAL A 147 8.15 -1.14 14.23
C VAL A 147 7.16 -0.09 13.80
N ASP A 148 7.64 1.09 13.38
CA ASP A 148 6.84 2.27 13.12
C ASP A 148 6.48 2.45 11.64
N ALA A 149 6.99 1.58 10.76
CA ALA A 149 6.67 1.65 9.34
C ALA A 149 5.16 1.53 9.10
N SER A 150 4.65 2.37 8.20
CA SER A 150 3.27 2.28 7.69
C SER A 150 3.09 1.14 6.68
N TRP A 151 4.11 0.32 6.49
CA TRP A 151 4.14 -0.84 5.60
C TRP A 151 4.19 -2.13 6.40
N GLY A 152 3.58 -3.18 5.86
CA GLY A 152 3.76 -4.53 6.36
C GLY A 152 5.15 -5.02 6.04
N VAL A 153 5.88 -5.49 7.05
CA VAL A 153 7.20 -6.11 6.89
C VAL A 153 7.14 -7.50 7.52
N VAL A 154 7.43 -8.50 6.71
CA VAL A 154 7.50 -9.91 7.11
C VAL A 154 8.85 -10.46 6.64
N LEU A 155 9.61 -11.04 7.55
CA LEU A 155 10.76 -11.86 7.19
C LEU A 155 10.30 -13.31 7.07
N VAL A 156 10.47 -13.87 5.89
CA VAL A 156 10.08 -15.23 5.55
C VAL A 156 11.35 -16.07 5.47
N ASP A 157 11.38 -17.21 6.14
CA ASP A 157 12.52 -18.15 6.12
C ASP A 157 12.60 -18.95 4.82
N ALA A 158 13.57 -19.87 4.74
CA ALA A 158 13.78 -20.72 3.56
C ALA A 158 12.62 -21.71 3.32
N ASP A 159 11.82 -22.02 4.34
CA ASP A 159 10.64 -22.88 4.27
C ASP A 159 9.35 -22.09 3.98
N LEU A 160 9.47 -20.83 3.57
CA LEU A 160 8.38 -19.91 3.28
C LEU A 160 7.46 -19.65 4.48
N ARG A 161 8.02 -19.65 5.70
CA ARG A 161 7.28 -19.36 6.92
C ARG A 161 7.67 -17.99 7.49
N PRO A 162 6.71 -17.18 7.94
CA PRO A 162 7.01 -15.94 8.63
C PRO A 162 7.83 -16.17 9.90
N ALA A 163 9.06 -15.69 9.91
CA ALA A 163 9.98 -15.74 11.06
C ALA A 163 9.92 -14.47 11.90
N VAL A 164 9.71 -13.31 11.25
CA VAL A 164 9.56 -12.02 11.93
C VAL A 164 8.43 -11.23 11.25
N VAL A 165 7.61 -10.55 12.05
CA VAL A 165 6.44 -9.81 11.57
C VAL A 165 6.34 -8.48 12.32
N ASN A 166 6.25 -7.36 11.60
CA ASN A 166 6.01 -6.08 12.26
C ASN A 166 4.52 -5.89 12.65
N ALA A 167 4.24 -4.86 13.44
CA ALA A 167 2.89 -4.58 13.92
C ALA A 167 1.90 -4.26 12.78
N HIS A 168 2.37 -3.63 11.71
CA HIS A 168 1.54 -3.28 10.56
C HIS A 168 1.13 -4.53 9.76
N ALA A 169 2.08 -5.43 9.49
CA ALA A 169 1.78 -6.69 8.81
C ALA A 169 0.80 -7.56 9.62
N ALA A 170 1.01 -7.68 10.94
CA ALA A 170 0.11 -8.43 11.80
C ALA A 170 -1.33 -7.89 11.76
N ARG A 171 -1.50 -6.56 11.81
CA ARG A 171 -2.81 -5.90 11.65
C ARG A 171 -3.41 -6.11 10.26
N ALA A 172 -2.60 -6.01 9.21
CA ALA A 172 -3.06 -6.23 7.84
C ALA A 172 -3.53 -7.68 7.61
N LEU A 173 -2.89 -8.65 8.28
CA LEU A 173 -3.27 -10.06 8.28
C LEU A 173 -4.46 -10.38 9.21
N GLY A 174 -4.90 -9.41 10.03
CA GLY A 174 -5.99 -9.59 10.99
C GLY A 174 -5.64 -10.50 12.18
N MET A 175 -4.37 -10.70 12.48
CA MET A 175 -3.88 -11.63 13.49
C MET A 175 -2.87 -10.97 14.44
N GLY A 176 -2.72 -11.54 15.65
CA GLY A 176 -1.64 -11.16 16.55
C GLY A 176 -0.27 -11.57 16.00
N ARG A 177 0.80 -10.80 16.30
CA ARG A 177 2.17 -11.07 15.81
C ARG A 177 2.60 -12.52 16.03
N THR A 178 2.41 -13.04 17.25
CA THR A 178 2.78 -14.41 17.62
C THR A 178 1.95 -15.47 16.90
N ALA A 179 0.73 -15.14 16.50
CA ALA A 179 -0.17 -16.08 15.80
C ALA A 179 0.20 -16.26 14.32
N VAL A 180 0.99 -15.33 13.74
CA VAL A 180 1.45 -15.38 12.34
C VAL A 180 2.74 -16.19 12.23
N LEU A 181 3.62 -16.17 13.25
CA LEU A 181 4.95 -16.76 13.21
C LEU A 181 4.91 -18.28 12.98
N GLY A 182 5.76 -18.77 12.07
CA GLY A 182 5.94 -20.18 11.77
C GLY A 182 4.80 -20.84 10.99
N ARG A 183 3.71 -20.12 10.68
CA ARG A 183 2.58 -20.69 9.93
C ARG A 183 2.86 -20.74 8.43
N PRO A 184 2.37 -21.75 7.71
CA PRO A 184 2.34 -21.72 6.26
C PRO A 184 1.52 -20.53 5.75
N LEU A 185 1.94 -19.91 4.63
CA LEU A 185 1.21 -18.78 4.04
C LEU A 185 -0.23 -19.14 3.65
N GLY A 186 -0.47 -20.40 3.24
CA GLY A 186 -1.82 -20.93 2.96
C GLY A 186 -2.77 -20.98 4.16
N ASP A 187 -2.24 -20.95 5.40
CA ASP A 187 -3.06 -20.83 6.62
C ASP A 187 -3.46 -19.38 6.93
N LEU A 188 -2.74 -18.41 6.35
CA LEU A 188 -2.98 -16.98 6.54
C LEU A 188 -3.87 -16.43 5.43
N LEU A 189 -3.69 -16.91 4.20
CA LEU A 189 -4.37 -16.46 3.00
C LEU A 189 -5.21 -17.58 2.40
N ALA A 190 -6.42 -17.26 1.95
CA ALA A 190 -7.28 -18.17 1.23
C ALA A 190 -7.07 -18.09 -0.29
N GLN A 191 -6.64 -16.93 -0.80
CA GLN A 191 -6.32 -16.70 -2.22
C GLN A 191 -5.09 -15.81 -2.34
N GLY A 192 -4.36 -15.91 -3.47
CA GLY A 192 -3.15 -15.15 -3.74
C GLY A 192 -1.89 -15.76 -3.11
N VAL A 193 -1.99 -16.98 -2.57
CA VAL A 193 -0.87 -17.71 -1.95
C VAL A 193 0.14 -18.14 -3.00
N GLU A 194 -0.33 -18.71 -4.10
CA GLU A 194 0.53 -19.28 -5.15
C GLU A 194 1.43 -18.20 -5.79
N GLU A 195 0.87 -17.04 -6.06
CA GLU A 195 1.62 -15.90 -6.62
C GLU A 195 2.65 -15.38 -5.61
N LEU A 196 2.29 -15.30 -4.33
CA LEU A 196 3.19 -14.86 -3.27
C LEU A 196 4.32 -15.86 -3.05
N GLU A 197 4.03 -17.16 -2.93
CA GLU A 197 5.02 -18.23 -2.76
C GLU A 197 5.95 -18.33 -3.97
N SER A 198 5.43 -18.16 -5.17
CA SER A 198 6.22 -18.14 -6.40
C SER A 198 7.22 -16.98 -6.40
N ALA A 199 6.78 -15.78 -6.00
CA ALA A 199 7.65 -14.61 -5.91
C ALA A 199 8.75 -14.79 -4.83
N LEU A 200 8.40 -15.31 -3.66
CA LEU A 200 9.34 -15.59 -2.57
C LEU A 200 10.39 -16.64 -2.98
N THR A 201 9.94 -17.74 -3.59
CA THR A 201 10.81 -18.81 -4.08
C THR A 201 11.78 -18.30 -5.15
N HIS A 202 11.30 -17.49 -6.08
CA HIS A 202 12.15 -16.85 -7.11
C HIS A 202 13.26 -16.01 -6.47
N VAL A 203 12.93 -15.17 -5.49
CA VAL A 203 13.91 -14.33 -4.79
C VAL A 203 14.92 -15.15 -3.99
N LEU A 204 14.49 -16.24 -3.36
CA LEU A 204 15.38 -17.16 -2.65
C LEU A 204 16.38 -17.81 -3.62
N ALA A 205 15.92 -18.27 -4.79
CA ALA A 205 16.75 -18.98 -5.76
C ALA A 205 17.68 -18.04 -6.52
N GLU A 206 17.15 -16.98 -7.13
CA GLU A 206 17.88 -16.14 -8.07
C GLU A 206 18.51 -14.90 -7.43
N GLY A 207 18.03 -14.50 -6.24
CA GLY A 207 18.57 -13.35 -5.52
C GLY A 207 18.16 -11.99 -6.07
N THR A 208 17.53 -11.94 -7.24
CA THR A 208 17.05 -10.69 -7.85
C THR A 208 15.58 -10.52 -7.53
N PRO A 209 15.20 -9.47 -6.79
CA PRO A 209 13.78 -9.24 -6.52
C PRO A 209 13.05 -8.87 -7.81
N PRO A 210 11.85 -9.44 -8.06
CA PRO A 210 10.99 -8.98 -9.14
C PRO A 210 10.57 -7.53 -8.88
N ALA A 211 10.13 -6.85 -9.94
CA ALA A 211 9.51 -5.53 -9.78
C ALA A 211 8.33 -5.61 -8.79
N ALA A 212 8.10 -4.54 -8.03
CA ALA A 212 6.98 -4.49 -7.09
C ALA A 212 5.66 -4.82 -7.81
N ALA A 213 4.97 -5.84 -7.32
CA ALA A 213 3.75 -6.36 -7.92
C ALA A 213 2.53 -6.07 -7.03
N GLU A 214 1.37 -5.93 -7.65
CA GLU A 214 0.09 -5.81 -6.96
C GLU A 214 -0.54 -7.19 -6.85
N LEU A 215 -0.56 -7.73 -5.65
CA LEU A 215 -1.13 -9.04 -5.35
C LEU A 215 -2.53 -8.88 -4.75
N TRP A 216 -3.50 -9.54 -5.36
CA TRP A 216 -4.84 -9.65 -4.78
C TRP A 216 -4.90 -10.87 -3.87
N VAL A 217 -5.08 -10.61 -2.59
CA VAL A 217 -5.15 -11.63 -1.55
C VAL A 217 -6.53 -11.65 -0.90
N THR A 218 -6.95 -12.83 -0.46
CA THR A 218 -8.12 -13.00 0.40
C THR A 218 -7.63 -13.57 1.71
N LEU A 219 -7.91 -12.89 2.82
CA LEU A 219 -7.51 -13.35 4.14
C LEU A 219 -8.34 -14.57 4.55
N ARG A 220 -7.70 -15.51 5.23
CA ARG A 220 -8.40 -16.62 5.87
C ARG A 220 -8.91 -16.13 7.22
N SER A 221 -10.19 -15.84 7.29
CA SER A 221 -10.91 -15.41 8.49
C SER A 221 -12.04 -16.38 8.79
N ASP A 222 -12.36 -16.55 10.07
CA ASP A 222 -13.56 -17.28 10.51
C ASP A 222 -14.85 -16.48 10.26
N GLU A 223 -14.75 -15.25 9.81
CA GLU A 223 -15.91 -14.41 9.45
C GLU A 223 -16.45 -14.79 8.09
N VAL A 224 -17.78 -14.72 7.95
CA VAL A 224 -18.54 -15.10 6.73
C VAL A 224 -18.16 -14.23 5.52
N GLU A 225 -17.62 -13.05 5.73
CA GLU A 225 -17.23 -12.11 4.69
C GLU A 225 -15.71 -12.08 4.52
N GLN A 226 -15.23 -12.89 3.55
CA GLN A 226 -13.82 -12.91 3.19
C GLN A 226 -13.42 -11.58 2.53
N THR A 227 -12.68 -10.75 3.24
CA THR A 227 -12.23 -9.45 2.72
C THR A 227 -11.09 -9.63 1.72
N ARG A 228 -11.36 -9.32 0.45
CA ARG A 228 -10.35 -9.28 -0.61
C ARG A 228 -9.58 -7.97 -0.53
N ARG A 229 -8.24 -8.05 -0.50
CA ARG A 229 -7.33 -6.91 -0.41
C ARG A 229 -6.33 -6.90 -1.56
N CYS A 230 -5.88 -5.74 -1.93
CA CYS A 230 -4.81 -5.55 -2.90
C CYS A 230 -3.56 -5.05 -2.19
N TRP A 231 -2.50 -5.83 -2.22
CA TRP A 231 -1.21 -5.46 -1.61
C TRP A 231 -0.16 -5.21 -2.68
N ARG A 232 0.40 -4.01 -2.68
CA ARG A 232 1.60 -3.71 -3.46
C ARG A 232 2.79 -4.28 -2.70
N SER A 233 3.38 -5.34 -3.24
CA SER A 233 4.42 -6.15 -2.60
C SER A 233 5.77 -5.95 -3.26
N GLY A 234 6.81 -5.84 -2.44
CA GLY A 234 8.21 -5.86 -2.84
C GLY A 234 8.97 -6.89 -2.00
N PHE A 235 10.08 -7.37 -2.52
CA PHE A 235 10.86 -8.45 -1.92
C PHE A 235 12.34 -8.09 -1.86
N VAL A 236 13.02 -8.52 -0.80
CA VAL A 236 14.46 -8.32 -0.58
C VAL A 236 15.06 -9.63 -0.11
N ARG A 237 16.07 -10.14 -0.81
CA ARG A 237 16.82 -11.31 -0.35
C ARG A 237 17.68 -10.95 0.85
N LEU A 238 17.60 -11.76 1.89
CA LEU A 238 18.47 -11.66 3.05
C LEU A 238 19.55 -12.72 2.94
N ALA A 239 20.80 -12.28 2.97
CA ALA A 239 21.97 -13.15 2.96
C ALA A 239 22.84 -12.91 4.20
N SER A 240 23.57 -13.93 4.65
CA SER A 240 24.52 -13.78 5.75
C SER A 240 25.70 -12.89 5.33
N PRO A 241 25.96 -11.78 6.05
CA PRO A 241 27.12 -10.94 5.75
C PRO A 241 28.46 -11.58 6.18
N LEU A 242 28.42 -12.69 6.93
CA LEU A 242 29.59 -13.35 7.51
C LEU A 242 30.04 -14.60 6.72
N ALA A 243 29.28 -15.03 5.72
CA ALA A 243 29.61 -16.19 4.92
C ALA A 243 30.39 -15.78 3.66
N GLU A 244 31.47 -16.52 3.30
CA GLU A 244 32.18 -16.33 2.05
C GLU A 244 31.28 -16.58 0.82
N GLU A 245 30.35 -17.54 0.92
CA GLU A 245 29.24 -17.70 -0.02
C GLU A 245 27.93 -17.22 0.63
N PRO A 246 27.15 -16.38 -0.07
CA PRO A 246 25.92 -15.82 0.51
C PRO A 246 24.84 -16.89 0.72
N VAL A 247 24.81 -17.48 1.92
CA VAL A 247 23.75 -18.39 2.33
C VAL A 247 22.47 -17.57 2.51
N PRO A 248 21.36 -17.91 1.81
CA PRO A 248 20.09 -17.19 1.98
C PRO A 248 19.53 -17.44 3.39
N LEU A 249 19.34 -16.35 4.13
CA LEU A 249 18.68 -16.36 5.45
C LEU A 249 17.15 -16.27 5.34
N GLY A 250 16.65 -15.99 4.14
CA GLY A 250 15.24 -15.80 3.87
C GLY A 250 14.98 -14.60 2.96
N VAL A 251 13.72 -14.18 2.92
CA VAL A 251 13.24 -13.04 2.12
C VAL A 251 12.51 -12.04 3.02
N GLY A 252 12.87 -10.78 2.92
CA GLY A 252 12.04 -9.69 3.42
C GLY A 252 10.91 -9.43 2.43
N TRP A 253 9.68 -9.67 2.85
CA TRP A 253 8.47 -9.30 2.13
C TRP A 253 7.94 -8.00 2.72
N ILE A 254 7.88 -6.95 1.90
CA ILE A 254 7.43 -5.61 2.27
C ILE A 254 6.18 -5.32 1.45
N PHE A 255 5.09 -4.95 2.09
CA PHE A 255 3.85 -4.68 1.37
C PHE A 255 3.08 -3.49 1.94
N GLN A 256 2.29 -2.88 1.07
CA GLN A 256 1.36 -1.80 1.40
C GLN A 256 -0.04 -2.18 0.94
N ASP A 257 -1.04 -2.00 1.81
CA ASP A 257 -2.44 -2.15 1.42
C ASP A 257 -2.86 -0.96 0.54
N VAL A 258 -3.11 -1.24 -0.72
CA VAL A 258 -3.55 -0.26 -1.73
C VAL A 258 -4.99 -0.52 -2.18
N THR A 259 -5.76 -1.29 -1.43
CA THR A 259 -7.11 -1.74 -1.76
C THR A 259 -8.02 -0.58 -2.12
N ASP A 260 -8.07 0.45 -1.26
CA ASP A 260 -8.95 1.60 -1.46
C ASP A 260 -8.51 2.44 -2.66
N ALA A 261 -7.21 2.62 -2.86
CA ALA A 261 -6.67 3.30 -4.04
C ALA A 261 -7.03 2.55 -5.33
N LYS A 262 -6.93 1.21 -5.32
CA LYS A 262 -7.30 0.39 -6.48
C LYS A 262 -8.80 0.37 -6.76
N ARG A 263 -9.63 0.33 -5.73
CA ARG A 263 -11.08 0.48 -5.87
C ARG A 263 -11.46 1.83 -6.46
N ALA A 264 -10.86 2.91 -5.96
CA ALA A 264 -11.07 4.25 -6.49
C ALA A 264 -10.60 4.39 -7.95
N GLU A 265 -9.46 3.79 -8.30
CA GLU A 265 -8.95 3.74 -9.69
C GLU A 265 -9.92 3.00 -10.63
N GLN A 266 -10.43 1.84 -10.20
CA GLN A 266 -11.41 1.06 -10.94
C GLN A 266 -12.72 1.83 -11.13
N GLU A 267 -13.21 2.48 -10.07
CA GLU A 267 -14.42 3.31 -10.12
C GLU A 267 -14.23 4.51 -11.08
N ALA A 268 -13.11 5.22 -10.95
CA ALA A 268 -12.79 6.34 -11.85
C ALA A 268 -12.66 5.88 -13.31
N SER A 269 -12.14 4.68 -13.55
CA SER A 269 -12.05 4.09 -14.90
C SER A 269 -13.42 3.75 -15.46
N LEU A 270 -14.31 3.19 -14.63
CA LEU A 270 -15.69 2.90 -14.99
C LEU A 270 -16.46 4.19 -15.32
N LEU A 271 -16.32 5.23 -14.51
CA LEU A 271 -16.97 6.52 -14.76
C LEU A 271 -16.47 7.17 -16.06
N ARG A 272 -15.16 7.13 -16.30
CA ARG A 272 -14.58 7.61 -17.57
C ARG A 272 -15.09 6.84 -18.77
N PHE A 273 -15.17 5.52 -18.68
CA PHE A 273 -15.74 4.67 -19.73
C PHE A 273 -17.20 5.05 -20.02
N ARG A 274 -18.06 5.17 -18.98
CA ARG A 274 -19.46 5.57 -19.10
C ARG A 274 -19.61 6.95 -19.75
N ALA A 275 -18.82 7.93 -19.32
CA ALA A 275 -18.82 9.26 -19.92
C ALA A 275 -18.44 9.23 -21.41
N GLN A 276 -17.46 8.39 -21.77
CA GLN A 276 -17.05 8.20 -23.17
C GLN A 276 -18.14 7.55 -24.01
N GLN A 277 -18.88 6.56 -23.47
CA GLN A 277 -20.02 5.95 -24.15
C GLN A 277 -21.13 6.98 -24.41
N LEU A 278 -21.49 7.80 -23.40
CA LEU A 278 -22.47 8.87 -23.57
C LEU A 278 -22.05 9.89 -24.63
N HIS A 279 -20.76 10.25 -24.69
CA HIS A 279 -20.24 11.17 -25.70
C HIS A 279 -20.31 10.56 -27.11
N ARG A 280 -19.90 9.30 -27.26
CA ARG A 280 -19.98 8.58 -28.57
C ARG A 280 -21.42 8.42 -29.03
N ALA A 281 -22.32 8.02 -28.11
CA ALA A 281 -23.74 7.91 -28.41
C ALA A 281 -24.32 9.24 -28.88
N GLY A 282 -24.00 10.36 -28.19
CA GLY A 282 -24.48 11.68 -28.60
C GLY A 282 -23.99 12.11 -29.98
N ARG A 283 -22.75 11.77 -30.35
CA ARG A 283 -22.24 12.02 -31.70
C ARG A 283 -22.95 11.18 -32.77
N ALA A 284 -23.06 9.86 -32.51
CA ALA A 284 -23.72 8.95 -33.46
C ALA A 284 -25.22 9.27 -33.64
N ALA A 285 -25.91 9.57 -32.52
CA ALA A 285 -27.32 9.96 -32.57
C ALA A 285 -27.56 11.30 -33.31
N GLY A 286 -26.56 12.21 -33.26
CA GLY A 286 -26.63 13.47 -34.01
C GLY A 286 -26.55 13.34 -35.55
N GLU A 287 -26.11 12.19 -36.05
CA GLU A 287 -26.06 11.86 -37.46
C GLU A 287 -27.35 11.13 -37.97
N CYS A 288 -28.21 10.69 -37.04
CA CYS A 288 -29.45 10.01 -37.37
C CYS A 288 -30.54 11.02 -37.81
N GLU A 289 -31.18 10.76 -38.92
CA GLU A 289 -32.32 11.55 -39.39
C GLU A 289 -33.61 11.18 -38.61
N ASP A 290 -33.76 9.89 -38.28
CA ASP A 290 -34.91 9.39 -37.50
C ASP A 290 -34.66 9.51 -36.01
N PRO A 291 -35.50 10.25 -35.25
CA PRO A 291 -35.42 10.35 -33.79
C PRO A 291 -35.52 9.00 -33.06
N MET A 292 -36.22 8.01 -33.62
CA MET A 292 -36.34 6.69 -33.02
C MET A 292 -35.01 5.92 -33.16
N GLU A 293 -34.34 6.05 -34.31
CA GLU A 293 -33.00 5.52 -34.54
C GLU A 293 -32.00 6.18 -33.57
N ALA A 294 -32.06 7.51 -33.40
CA ALA A 294 -31.24 8.23 -32.44
C ALA A 294 -31.43 7.73 -30.99
N ALA A 295 -32.69 7.43 -30.60
CA ALA A 295 -33.02 6.84 -29.32
C ALA A 295 -32.42 5.43 -29.16
N ALA A 296 -32.48 4.60 -30.21
CA ALA A 296 -31.88 3.26 -30.23
C ALA A 296 -30.37 3.32 -30.11
N VAL A 297 -29.70 4.24 -30.80
CA VAL A 297 -28.25 4.47 -30.68
C VAL A 297 -27.84 4.81 -29.23
N HIS A 298 -28.58 5.68 -28.56
CA HIS A 298 -28.30 5.99 -27.15
C HIS A 298 -28.42 4.76 -26.25
N LEU A 299 -29.46 3.91 -26.50
CA LEU A 299 -29.65 2.68 -25.74
C LEU A 299 -28.49 1.68 -25.98
N ASP A 300 -28.13 1.44 -27.25
CA ASP A 300 -27.09 0.47 -27.65
C ASP A 300 -25.72 0.82 -27.02
N PHE A 301 -25.31 2.09 -27.13
CA PHE A 301 -24.05 2.53 -26.49
C PHE A 301 -24.10 2.43 -24.97
N ALA A 302 -25.27 2.66 -24.37
CA ALA A 302 -25.42 2.54 -22.91
C ALA A 302 -25.30 1.11 -22.41
N LEU A 303 -25.68 0.10 -23.20
CA LEU A 303 -25.60 -1.31 -22.82
C LEU A 303 -24.15 -1.78 -22.63
N ALA A 304 -23.18 -1.20 -23.32
CA ALA A 304 -21.78 -1.60 -23.25
C ALA A 304 -21.25 -1.55 -21.82
N GLY A 305 -20.98 -2.72 -21.22
CA GLY A 305 -20.48 -2.85 -19.84
C GLY A 305 -21.50 -2.50 -18.75
N PHE A 306 -22.73 -2.11 -19.09
CA PHE A 306 -23.75 -1.67 -18.13
C PHE A 306 -24.90 -2.68 -17.92
N ALA A 307 -25.51 -3.17 -19.00
CA ALA A 307 -26.63 -4.11 -18.94
C ALA A 307 -26.54 -5.12 -20.10
N ASP A 308 -27.29 -6.23 -19.99
CA ASP A 308 -27.34 -7.27 -21.03
C ASP A 308 -28.45 -6.98 -22.05
N HIS A 309 -29.55 -6.36 -21.58
CA HIS A 309 -30.65 -5.94 -22.45
C HIS A 309 -31.14 -4.55 -22.06
N GLY A 310 -31.67 -3.85 -23.08
CA GLY A 310 -32.33 -2.55 -22.93
C GLY A 310 -33.64 -2.51 -23.66
N LEU A 311 -34.66 -1.89 -23.05
CA LEU A 311 -35.99 -1.76 -23.64
C LEU A 311 -36.43 -0.30 -23.55
N ILE A 312 -37.10 0.22 -24.57
CA ILE A 312 -37.77 1.52 -24.55
C ILE A 312 -39.25 1.29 -24.82
N ASP A 313 -40.05 1.59 -23.82
CA ASP A 313 -41.51 1.58 -23.91
C ASP A 313 -42.02 3.03 -23.93
N VAL A 314 -42.65 3.44 -25.03
CA VAL A 314 -43.19 4.79 -25.21
C VAL A 314 -44.68 4.85 -24.89
N VAL A 315 -45.17 6.01 -24.51
CA VAL A 315 -46.61 6.23 -24.29
C VAL A 315 -47.30 6.22 -25.66
N GLY A 316 -48.21 5.24 -25.85
CA GLY A 316 -49.01 5.11 -27.07
C GLY A 316 -50.04 6.23 -27.16
N GLY A 317 -50.18 6.86 -28.35
CA GLY A 317 -51.26 7.80 -28.65
C GLY A 317 -52.58 7.05 -28.74
N GLY A 318 -53.55 7.41 -27.92
CA GLY A 318 -54.91 6.86 -27.99
C GLY A 318 -55.55 7.17 -29.33
N GLY A 319 -55.72 6.16 -30.17
CA GLY A 319 -56.65 6.06 -31.30
C GLY A 319 -56.60 7.14 -32.38
N GLY A 320 -55.73 6.96 -33.37
CA GLY A 320 -55.74 7.74 -34.61
C GLY A 320 -54.43 7.49 -35.35
N SER A 321 -54.53 6.96 -36.55
CA SER A 321 -53.43 6.60 -37.43
C SER A 321 -52.47 7.76 -37.67
N ASP A 322 -51.43 7.82 -36.87
CA ASP A 322 -50.14 8.40 -37.27
C ASP A 322 -49.06 8.03 -36.27
N THR A 323 -47.86 7.78 -36.72
CA THR A 323 -46.69 7.29 -35.99
C THR A 323 -46.12 8.31 -34.96
N GLY A 324 -46.97 8.94 -34.17
CA GLY A 324 -46.56 9.99 -33.21
C GLY A 324 -46.49 9.49 -31.77
N VAL A 325 -45.34 9.68 -31.12
CA VAL A 325 -45.17 9.57 -29.65
C VAL A 325 -46.10 10.59 -28.96
N SER A 326 -47.16 10.13 -28.31
CA SER A 326 -48.08 11.02 -27.53
C SER A 326 -47.55 11.19 -26.13
N ALA A 327 -47.50 12.41 -25.64
CA ALA A 327 -47.18 12.71 -24.25
C ALA A 327 -48.47 12.67 -23.38
N VAL A 328 -48.32 12.11 -22.16
CA VAL A 328 -49.38 12.16 -21.13
C VAL A 328 -49.38 13.55 -20.52
N GLY A 329 -50.50 14.27 -20.72
CA GLY A 329 -50.78 15.52 -19.99
C GLY A 329 -51.28 15.23 -18.58
N PRO A 330 -51.33 16.25 -17.65
CA PRO A 330 -51.71 16.08 -16.26
C PRO A 330 -53.17 15.62 -16.02
N ASP A 331 -54.01 15.61 -17.05
CA ASP A 331 -55.48 15.36 -16.91
C ASP A 331 -55.92 13.94 -17.41
N THR A 332 -55.00 13.03 -17.72
CA THR A 332 -55.36 11.66 -18.17
C THR A 332 -55.65 10.76 -16.96
N VAL A 333 -56.92 10.36 -16.81
CA VAL A 333 -57.35 9.39 -15.78
C VAL A 333 -57.12 7.97 -16.28
N GLY A 334 -56.10 7.30 -15.72
CA GLY A 334 -55.76 5.90 -15.97
C GLY A 334 -54.29 5.68 -16.30
N PRO A 335 -53.77 4.46 -16.12
CA PRO A 335 -52.37 4.17 -16.52
C PRO A 335 -52.23 4.33 -18.04
N PRO A 336 -51.16 5.02 -18.49
CA PRO A 336 -50.94 5.23 -19.93
C PRO A 336 -50.72 3.89 -20.64
N ALA A 337 -51.31 3.72 -21.84
CA ALA A 337 -51.01 2.62 -22.70
C ALA A 337 -49.55 2.73 -23.20
N LEU A 338 -48.74 1.71 -22.94
CA LEU A 338 -47.34 1.67 -23.38
C LEU A 338 -47.19 0.81 -24.62
N VAL A 339 -46.27 1.22 -25.47
CA VAL A 339 -45.88 0.49 -26.64
C VAL A 339 -44.37 0.29 -26.62
N ARG A 340 -43.90 -0.95 -26.69
CA ARG A 340 -42.48 -1.24 -26.83
C ARG A 340 -42.02 -0.82 -28.23
N ALA A 341 -41.22 0.21 -28.27
CA ALA A 341 -40.71 0.79 -29.45
C ALA A 341 -39.30 0.28 -29.81
N ILE A 342 -38.47 -0.03 -28.81
CA ILE A 342 -37.11 -0.48 -29.01
C ILE A 342 -36.78 -1.61 -28.04
N ALA A 343 -36.07 -2.64 -28.53
CA ALA A 343 -35.42 -3.65 -27.73
C ALA A 343 -34.00 -3.88 -28.27
N SER A 344 -33.01 -3.90 -27.37
CA SER A 344 -31.62 -4.14 -27.70
C SER A 344 -31.01 -5.15 -26.67
N PRO A 345 -30.13 -6.09 -27.10
CA PRO A 345 -29.79 -6.33 -28.51
C PRO A 345 -30.99 -6.82 -29.34
N ALA A 346 -31.03 -6.42 -30.59
CA ALA A 346 -32.03 -6.91 -31.54
C ALA A 346 -31.90 -8.44 -31.69
N GLY A 347 -33.02 -9.17 -31.55
CA GLY A 347 -33.01 -10.64 -31.63
C GLY A 347 -32.61 -11.37 -30.35
N ALA A 348 -32.56 -10.71 -29.19
CA ALA A 348 -32.41 -11.36 -27.91
C ALA A 348 -33.57 -12.37 -27.69
N PRO A 349 -33.28 -13.57 -27.07
CA PRO A 349 -34.35 -14.52 -26.75
C PRO A 349 -35.33 -13.87 -25.75
N GLY A 350 -36.56 -13.74 -26.18
CA GLY A 350 -37.66 -13.05 -25.51
C GLY A 350 -38.67 -12.57 -26.59
N PRO A 351 -39.69 -11.82 -26.26
CA PRO A 351 -40.69 -11.39 -27.23
C PRO A 351 -40.20 -10.35 -28.26
N SER A 352 -38.94 -10.37 -28.60
CA SER A 352 -38.32 -9.54 -29.64
C SER A 352 -38.31 -10.30 -31.00
N GLU A 353 -39.46 -10.62 -31.51
CA GLU A 353 -39.63 -10.66 -32.96
C GLU A 353 -39.33 -9.27 -33.51
N ALA A 354 -38.87 -9.20 -34.80
CA ALA A 354 -38.58 -7.94 -35.44
C ALA A 354 -39.70 -6.91 -35.12
N MET A 355 -39.35 -5.82 -34.45
CA MET A 355 -40.33 -4.84 -33.98
C MET A 355 -41.06 -4.26 -35.17
N PRO A 356 -42.40 -4.38 -35.23
CA PRO A 356 -43.15 -3.69 -36.25
C PRO A 356 -42.95 -2.17 -36.07
N PRO A 357 -43.03 -1.38 -37.15
CA PRO A 357 -42.88 0.08 -37.09
C PRO A 357 -43.83 0.76 -36.07
N THR A 358 -44.99 0.11 -35.79
CA THR A 358 -45.99 0.56 -34.82
C THR A 358 -45.66 0.17 -33.38
N GLY A 359 -44.59 -0.61 -33.15
CA GLY A 359 -44.23 -1.18 -31.86
C GLY A 359 -45.17 -2.28 -31.39
N ILE A 360 -44.90 -2.84 -30.20
CA ILE A 360 -45.68 -3.92 -29.58
C ILE A 360 -46.40 -3.34 -28.34
N PRO A 361 -47.75 -3.35 -28.29
CA PRO A 361 -48.46 -2.91 -27.10
C PRO A 361 -48.06 -3.72 -25.86
N VAL A 362 -47.72 -3.03 -24.76
CA VAL A 362 -47.29 -3.65 -23.50
C VAL A 362 -48.22 -3.21 -22.40
N ALA A 363 -48.92 -4.18 -21.79
CA ALA A 363 -49.69 -3.92 -20.57
C ALA A 363 -48.91 -4.44 -19.37
N TYR A 364 -48.55 -3.55 -18.46
CA TYR A 364 -47.91 -3.87 -17.19
C TYR A 364 -48.93 -3.99 -16.06
N GLY A 365 -48.85 -5.05 -15.29
CA GLY A 365 -49.70 -5.23 -14.13
C GLY A 365 -49.37 -4.23 -13.00
N PRO A 366 -50.27 -4.11 -12.00
CA PRO A 366 -50.04 -3.27 -10.84
C PRO A 366 -48.71 -3.67 -10.12
N GLY A 367 -47.90 -2.69 -9.76
CA GLY A 367 -46.64 -2.91 -9.07
C GLY A 367 -45.48 -3.30 -9.99
N HIS A 368 -45.65 -3.34 -11.31
CA HIS A 368 -44.56 -3.53 -12.25
C HIS A 368 -43.53 -2.37 -12.13
N PRO A 369 -42.19 -2.64 -12.13
CA PRO A 369 -41.19 -1.60 -11.93
C PRO A 369 -41.29 -0.45 -12.95
N ALA A 370 -41.63 -0.72 -14.21
CA ALA A 370 -41.84 0.30 -15.24
C ALA A 370 -43.04 1.22 -14.91
N ALA A 371 -44.16 0.63 -14.45
CA ALA A 371 -45.32 1.42 -14.03
C ALA A 371 -44.97 2.28 -12.78
N GLN A 372 -44.27 1.73 -11.82
CA GLN A 372 -43.80 2.48 -10.66
C GLN A 372 -42.82 3.62 -11.03
N ALA A 373 -41.97 3.43 -12.05
CA ALA A 373 -41.08 4.49 -12.54
C ALA A 373 -41.89 5.67 -13.13
N LEU A 374 -42.96 5.38 -13.85
CA LEU A 374 -43.88 6.40 -14.37
C LEU A 374 -44.57 7.14 -13.26
N GLU A 375 -45.17 6.41 -12.29
CA GLU A 375 -45.90 6.98 -11.16
C GLU A 375 -45.00 7.87 -10.28
N ARG A 376 -43.77 7.42 -10.02
CA ARG A 376 -42.81 8.15 -9.16
C ARG A 376 -42.03 9.22 -9.91
N CYS A 377 -42.14 9.28 -11.22
CA CYS A 377 -41.32 10.15 -12.09
C CYS A 377 -39.83 10.01 -11.82
N GLY A 378 -39.32 8.77 -11.62
CA GLY A 378 -37.94 8.50 -11.25
C GLY A 378 -37.46 7.12 -11.67
N SER A 379 -36.36 6.68 -11.06
CA SER A 379 -35.79 5.35 -11.29
C SER A 379 -36.31 4.32 -10.27
N VAL A 380 -36.56 3.09 -10.71
CA VAL A 380 -36.99 1.95 -9.88
C VAL A 380 -36.11 0.75 -10.17
N ARG A 381 -35.50 0.21 -9.12
CA ARG A 381 -34.69 -1.01 -9.17
C ARG A 381 -35.50 -2.22 -8.72
N ALA A 382 -35.34 -3.35 -9.40
CA ALA A 382 -35.98 -4.60 -9.07
C ALA A 382 -34.96 -5.75 -9.14
N GLY A 383 -35.14 -6.76 -8.29
CA GLY A 383 -34.31 -7.95 -8.28
C GLY A 383 -35.14 -9.18 -7.92
N ALA A 384 -34.73 -10.34 -8.43
CA ALA A 384 -35.44 -11.61 -8.23
C ALA A 384 -35.21 -12.22 -6.84
N GLY A 385 -34.50 -11.61 -5.92
CA GLY A 385 -34.21 -12.18 -4.61
C GLY A 385 -33.35 -13.48 -4.67
N PRO A 386 -32.98 -14.04 -3.52
CA PRO A 386 -32.11 -15.23 -3.46
C PRO A 386 -32.73 -16.51 -4.02
N ALA A 387 -34.08 -16.63 -4.00
CA ALA A 387 -34.81 -17.68 -4.71
C ALA A 387 -35.27 -17.08 -6.05
N ILE A 388 -34.54 -17.33 -7.14
CA ILE A 388 -34.96 -16.97 -8.49
C ILE A 388 -36.29 -17.66 -8.73
N ALA A 389 -37.41 -16.95 -8.59
CA ALA A 389 -38.72 -17.49 -8.86
C ALA A 389 -38.79 -17.79 -10.37
N GLU A 390 -39.01 -19.07 -10.70
CA GLU A 390 -39.26 -19.51 -12.06
C GLU A 390 -40.36 -18.63 -12.68
N GLY A 391 -40.08 -18.03 -13.86
CA GLY A 391 -41.02 -17.11 -14.48
C GLY A 391 -40.96 -15.63 -14.02
N TRP A 392 -40.01 -15.24 -13.14
CA TRP A 392 -39.92 -13.85 -12.65
C TRP A 392 -39.72 -12.82 -13.79
N ALA A 393 -38.88 -13.15 -14.76
CA ALA A 393 -38.65 -12.36 -15.96
C ALA A 393 -39.89 -12.36 -16.89
N ALA A 394 -40.44 -13.54 -17.16
CA ALA A 394 -41.61 -13.71 -18.04
C ALA A 394 -42.85 -12.96 -17.52
N ALA A 395 -43.13 -13.00 -16.21
CA ALA A 395 -44.19 -12.24 -15.56
C ALA A 395 -44.05 -10.71 -15.76
N ARG A 396 -42.83 -10.23 -16.03
CA ARG A 396 -42.51 -8.83 -16.32
C ARG A 396 -42.34 -8.52 -17.79
N LYS A 397 -42.56 -9.51 -18.66
CA LYS A 397 -42.36 -9.39 -20.12
C LYS A 397 -40.90 -8.96 -20.42
N TRP A 398 -39.97 -9.44 -19.65
CA TRP A 398 -38.52 -9.27 -19.81
C TRP A 398 -37.90 -10.53 -20.43
N PRO A 399 -36.76 -10.41 -21.09
CA PRO A 399 -36.02 -11.54 -21.63
C PRO A 399 -35.73 -12.59 -20.57
N ASP A 400 -35.73 -13.88 -20.94
CA ASP A 400 -35.39 -15.00 -20.08
C ASP A 400 -33.98 -14.86 -19.50
N GLY A 401 -33.77 -15.37 -18.30
CA GLY A 401 -32.49 -15.25 -17.60
C GLY A 401 -32.27 -13.90 -16.93
N THR A 402 -33.17 -12.93 -17.09
CA THR A 402 -33.08 -11.64 -16.36
C THR A 402 -33.39 -11.84 -14.88
N VAL A 403 -32.49 -11.34 -14.00
CA VAL A 403 -32.65 -11.37 -12.55
C VAL A 403 -32.60 -9.99 -11.89
N HIS A 404 -32.12 -8.98 -12.60
CA HIS A 404 -32.09 -7.60 -12.13
C HIS A 404 -32.63 -6.65 -13.20
N GLY A 405 -33.47 -5.70 -12.79
CA GLY A 405 -34.02 -4.67 -13.64
C GLY A 405 -33.88 -3.28 -13.04
N LEU A 406 -33.68 -2.29 -13.91
CA LEU A 406 -33.67 -0.87 -13.59
C LEU A 406 -34.53 -0.16 -14.61
N CYS A 407 -35.66 0.38 -14.15
CA CYS A 407 -36.61 1.15 -14.97
C CYS A 407 -36.44 2.63 -14.67
N VAL A 408 -36.33 3.45 -15.71
CA VAL A 408 -36.14 4.89 -15.61
C VAL A 408 -37.13 5.61 -16.51
N VAL A 409 -37.82 6.60 -15.97
CA VAL A 409 -38.83 7.39 -16.72
C VAL A 409 -38.13 8.25 -17.78
N LEU A 410 -38.69 8.28 -18.97
CA LEU A 410 -38.31 9.16 -20.08
C LEU A 410 -39.10 10.45 -20.01
N ARG A 411 -38.44 11.55 -19.65
CA ARG A 411 -39.11 12.88 -19.55
C ARG A 411 -38.34 13.95 -20.33
N SER A 412 -39.06 14.73 -21.10
CA SER A 412 -38.54 15.93 -21.76
C SER A 412 -39.52 17.07 -21.63
N ARG A 413 -39.08 18.28 -21.35
CA ARG A 413 -39.86 19.51 -21.25
C ARG A 413 -41.11 19.38 -20.36
N GLY A 414 -40.98 18.65 -19.23
CA GLY A 414 -42.09 18.42 -18.30
C GLY A 414 -43.06 17.31 -18.73
N ARG A 415 -42.91 16.73 -19.91
CA ARG A 415 -43.79 15.68 -20.46
C ARG A 415 -43.16 14.30 -20.22
N THR A 416 -43.98 13.33 -19.86
CA THR A 416 -43.58 11.92 -19.76
C THR A 416 -43.79 11.26 -21.08
N LEU A 417 -42.71 10.70 -21.68
CA LEU A 417 -42.69 10.10 -23.01
C LEU A 417 -42.70 8.57 -22.93
N GLY A 418 -42.26 7.96 -21.84
CA GLY A 418 -42.17 6.52 -21.67
C GLY A 418 -41.25 6.08 -20.56
N VAL A 419 -40.71 4.87 -20.66
CA VAL A 419 -39.78 4.24 -19.73
C VAL A 419 -38.65 3.56 -20.50
N ALA A 420 -37.41 3.80 -20.06
CA ALA A 420 -36.27 2.96 -20.44
C ALA A 420 -36.06 1.90 -19.38
N THR A 421 -35.82 0.66 -19.78
CA THR A 421 -35.55 -0.48 -18.85
C THR A 421 -34.23 -1.12 -19.20
N PHE A 422 -33.36 -1.24 -18.21
CA PHE A 422 -32.06 -1.94 -18.32
C PHE A 422 -32.12 -3.22 -17.51
N LEU A 423 -31.59 -4.32 -18.07
CA LEU A 423 -31.74 -5.66 -17.51
C LEU A 423 -30.42 -6.37 -17.41
N ARG A 424 -30.21 -7.12 -16.31
CA ARG A 424 -29.00 -7.93 -16.07
C ARG A 424 -29.35 -9.38 -15.73
N GLY A 425 -28.56 -10.30 -16.24
CA GLY A 425 -28.56 -11.71 -15.86
C GLY A 425 -27.83 -11.98 -14.53
N PRO A 426 -27.80 -13.26 -14.10
CA PRO A 426 -27.26 -13.68 -12.81
C PRO A 426 -25.74 -13.50 -12.68
N SER A 427 -25.01 -13.41 -13.77
CA SER A 427 -23.56 -13.17 -13.77
C SER A 427 -23.13 -11.74 -13.39
N ARG A 428 -24.09 -10.82 -13.38
CA ARG A 428 -23.85 -9.42 -13.04
C ARG A 428 -24.39 -9.07 -11.66
N ARG A 429 -23.73 -8.10 -11.00
CA ARG A 429 -24.23 -7.54 -9.74
C ARG A 429 -25.56 -6.80 -9.91
N PRO A 430 -26.40 -6.71 -8.86
CA PRO A 430 -27.57 -5.85 -8.85
C PRO A 430 -27.22 -4.39 -9.20
N PHE A 431 -28.18 -3.66 -9.76
CA PHE A 431 -28.01 -2.22 -10.00
C PHE A 431 -27.91 -1.45 -8.67
N ASP A 432 -26.90 -0.63 -8.55
CA ASP A 432 -26.69 0.26 -7.40
C ASP A 432 -27.20 1.71 -7.68
N ARG A 433 -26.89 2.62 -6.76
CA ARG A 433 -27.28 4.04 -6.89
C ARG A 433 -26.53 4.75 -8.03
N ALA A 434 -25.25 4.44 -8.21
CA ALA A 434 -24.44 5.04 -9.29
C ALA A 434 -24.90 4.53 -10.67
N ASP A 435 -25.34 3.27 -10.75
CA ASP A 435 -25.96 2.71 -11.93
C ASP A 435 -27.29 3.42 -12.27
N ALA A 436 -28.12 3.74 -11.25
CA ALA A 436 -29.37 4.48 -11.46
C ALA A 436 -29.11 5.90 -12.00
N SER A 437 -28.13 6.61 -11.47
CA SER A 437 -27.74 7.94 -11.96
C SER A 437 -27.28 7.91 -13.42
N TYR A 438 -26.43 6.92 -13.77
CA TYR A 438 -26.02 6.73 -15.18
C TYR A 438 -27.21 6.44 -16.11
N ALA A 439 -28.13 5.58 -15.68
CA ALA A 439 -29.35 5.28 -16.45
C ALA A 439 -30.26 6.50 -16.61
N GLU A 440 -30.35 7.39 -15.63
CA GLU A 440 -31.07 8.66 -15.70
C GLU A 440 -30.44 9.62 -16.72
N ASP A 441 -29.11 9.67 -16.79
CA ASP A 441 -28.39 10.43 -17.83
C ASP A 441 -28.66 9.92 -19.24
N VAL A 442 -28.68 8.59 -19.41
CA VAL A 442 -29.04 7.93 -20.68
C VAL A 442 -30.50 8.23 -21.04
N ALA A 443 -31.41 8.03 -20.09
CA ALA A 443 -32.85 8.25 -20.26
C ALA A 443 -33.15 9.69 -20.68
N SER A 444 -32.45 10.68 -20.12
CA SER A 444 -32.56 12.09 -20.48
C SER A 444 -32.23 12.34 -21.96
N ARG A 445 -31.18 11.67 -22.47
CA ARG A 445 -30.79 11.78 -23.91
C ARG A 445 -31.77 11.08 -24.83
N ILE A 446 -32.22 9.88 -24.46
CA ILE A 446 -33.27 9.14 -25.18
C ILE A 446 -34.53 9.99 -25.23
N ALA A 447 -34.96 10.56 -24.10
CA ALA A 447 -36.14 11.39 -24.05
C ALA A 447 -36.03 12.65 -24.92
N ALA A 448 -34.85 13.27 -24.97
CA ALA A 448 -34.59 14.42 -25.83
C ALA A 448 -34.68 14.04 -27.31
N ALA A 449 -34.15 12.89 -27.72
CA ALA A 449 -34.27 12.39 -29.08
C ALA A 449 -35.74 12.11 -29.46
N LEU A 450 -36.49 11.41 -28.60
CA LEU A 450 -37.92 11.10 -28.82
C LEU A 450 -38.80 12.35 -28.85
N ASP A 451 -38.50 13.39 -28.08
CA ASP A 451 -39.25 14.63 -28.03
C ASP A 451 -39.14 15.43 -29.36
N LEU A 452 -38.04 15.26 -30.08
CA LEU A 452 -37.89 15.81 -31.46
C LEU A 452 -38.85 15.15 -32.45
N ALA A 453 -39.17 13.85 -32.28
CA ALA A 453 -40.18 13.16 -33.12
C ALA A 453 -41.60 13.70 -32.92
N GLY A 454 -41.92 14.16 -31.70
CA GLY A 454 -43.25 14.70 -31.34
C GLY A 454 -43.39 16.22 -31.52
N GLY A 455 -42.38 16.89 -32.08
CA GLY A 455 -42.45 18.30 -32.43
C GLY A 455 -43.49 18.56 -33.55
N PRO A 456 -44.11 19.76 -33.65
CA PRO A 456 -45.16 20.03 -34.60
C PRO A 456 -44.60 19.92 -36.04
N ALA A 457 -44.78 18.75 -36.64
CA ALA A 457 -44.81 18.66 -38.09
C ALA A 457 -46.03 19.46 -38.57
N GLY A 458 -45.80 20.63 -39.14
CA GLY A 458 -46.89 21.41 -39.78
C GLY A 458 -47.31 22.67 -39.05
N ARG A 459 -46.43 23.64 -38.92
CA ARG A 459 -46.78 25.03 -39.21
C ARG A 459 -45.99 25.43 -40.41
N GLU A 460 -46.57 25.11 -41.59
CA GLU A 460 -46.25 25.84 -42.81
C GLU A 460 -46.68 27.33 -42.58
N PRO A 461 -45.91 28.29 -43.15
CA PRO A 461 -46.08 29.71 -42.98
C PRO A 461 -47.36 30.25 -43.56
#